data_f7fc06937a3443d32c1d94b8ecaca6ca
#
_entry.id   f7fc06937a3443d32c1d94b8ecaca6ca
#
_cell.length_a   1.000
_cell.length_b   1.000
_cell.length_c   1.000
_cell.angle_alpha   90.00
_cell.angle_beta   90.00
_cell.angle_gamma   90.00
#
_symmetry.space_group_name_H-M   'P 1'
#
loop_
_entity.id
_entity.type
_entity.pdbx_description
1 polymer ?
#
loop_
_entity_poly.entity_id
_entity_poly.type
_entity_poly.pdbx_seq_one_letter_code
_entity_poly.pdbx_strand_id
1 'polypeptide(L)'
;RVNKDHIARAEVMDLGPLYPDEEKGGPDLFGVEWVYVPVVGGSMVRPGAPMLEDVNDWPEVIHFPDVEAMDWDACAKLNAPLNQTERAYHITFQNGLFERLISFMDFENAALAIIDDDQKDAIHALFSKLCDMYEAMISHYMEGLTIDGVMFHDDWGSQRAPFFSPATCREMIVPYLKRLADFCHSKGLWFEQHSCGKNEMLVPCMIEAGVDIWMPQDMNDVDMLREKYGDKIMFGVYPPAN
;
A
#
# COMPACT_ATOMS: atom_id res chain seq x y z
N ARG A 1 17.01 -5.91 -12.38
CA ARG A 1 16.76 -4.48 -12.10
C ARG A 1 15.63 -4.02 -13.00
N VAL A 2 14.48 -3.76 -12.43
CA VAL A 2 13.43 -3.04 -13.13
C VAL A 2 13.76 -1.55 -12.97
N ASN A 3 14.08 -0.86 -14.04
CA ASN A 3 14.33 0.57 -14.03
C ASN A 3 12.97 1.29 -14.10
N LYS A 4 12.78 2.39 -13.35
CA LYS A 4 11.58 3.22 -13.41
C LYS A 4 11.20 3.68 -14.82
N ASP A 5 12.19 3.80 -15.73
CA ASP A 5 11.95 4.13 -17.13
C ASP A 5 11.29 2.99 -17.93
N HIS A 6 11.23 1.78 -17.34
CA HIS A 6 10.56 0.62 -17.91
C HIS A 6 9.21 0.31 -17.26
N ILE A 7 8.78 1.13 -16.29
CA ILE A 7 7.50 0.99 -15.60
C ILE A 7 6.61 2.17 -15.98
N ALA A 8 5.40 1.87 -16.38
CA ALA A 8 4.31 2.83 -16.50
C ALA A 8 3.35 2.61 -15.32
N ARG A 9 2.68 3.67 -14.89
CA ARG A 9 1.77 3.66 -13.74
C ARG A 9 0.41 4.16 -14.17
N ALA A 10 -0.64 3.43 -13.78
CA ALA A 10 -2.01 3.89 -13.95
C ALA A 10 -2.32 5.03 -12.97
N GLU A 11 -3.21 5.91 -13.39
CA GLU A 11 -3.92 6.78 -12.46
C GLU A 11 -4.84 5.91 -11.59
N VAL A 12 -4.69 6.04 -10.28
CA VAL A 12 -5.36 5.17 -9.31
C VAL A 12 -6.61 5.81 -8.75
N MET A 13 -7.55 4.98 -8.29
CA MET A 13 -8.82 5.39 -7.70
C MET A 13 -8.88 5.17 -6.18
N ASP A 14 -7.86 4.58 -5.57
CA ASP A 14 -7.85 4.20 -4.16
C ASP A 14 -7.89 5.38 -3.18
N LEU A 15 -7.43 6.55 -3.60
CA LEU A 15 -7.44 7.77 -2.79
C LEU A 15 -8.57 8.76 -3.15
N GLY A 16 -9.39 8.43 -4.19
CA GLY A 16 -10.36 9.39 -4.70
C GLY A 16 -9.69 10.66 -5.26
N PRO A 17 -10.36 11.81 -5.24
CA PRO A 17 -9.85 13.07 -5.80
C PRO A 17 -8.84 13.77 -4.87
N LEU A 18 -7.90 13.05 -4.24
CA LEU A 18 -6.90 13.63 -3.34
C LEU A 18 -5.99 14.67 -3.98
N TYR A 19 -5.89 14.68 -5.31
CA TYR A 19 -5.00 15.56 -6.05
C TYR A 19 -5.72 16.35 -7.14
N PRO A 20 -6.79 17.11 -6.80
CA PRO A 20 -7.22 18.15 -7.70
C PRO A 20 -6.11 19.20 -7.73
N ASP A 21 -5.60 19.42 -8.83
CA ASP A 21 -4.51 20.22 -9.37
C ASP A 21 -3.65 21.14 -8.47
N GLU A 22 -4.11 21.70 -7.37
CA GLU A 22 -3.33 22.68 -6.61
C GLU A 22 -3.30 22.49 -5.09
N GLU A 23 -4.24 21.80 -4.48
CA GLU A 23 -4.30 21.68 -3.01
C GLU A 23 -3.85 20.33 -2.46
N LYS A 24 -3.83 19.29 -3.28
CA LYS A 24 -3.30 17.96 -2.93
C LYS A 24 -3.72 17.46 -1.55
N GLY A 25 -4.99 17.60 -1.25
CA GLY A 25 -5.61 17.16 -0.01
C GLY A 25 -7.11 17.00 -0.19
N GLY A 26 -7.82 16.69 0.87
CA GLY A 26 -9.27 16.46 0.87
C GLY A 26 -9.65 15.07 1.32
N PRO A 27 -10.94 14.69 1.24
CA PRO A 27 -11.40 13.38 1.67
C PRO A 27 -10.99 12.29 0.67
N ASP A 28 -10.56 11.13 1.19
CA ASP A 28 -10.37 9.92 0.40
C ASP A 28 -11.67 9.12 0.22
N LEU A 29 -11.56 7.90 -0.31
CA LEU A 29 -12.72 7.00 -0.54
C LEU A 29 -13.47 6.60 0.74
N PHE A 30 -12.84 6.72 1.89
CA PHE A 30 -13.44 6.46 3.21
C PHE A 30 -13.93 7.73 3.91
N GLY A 31 -13.71 8.90 3.30
CA GLY A 31 -13.99 10.20 3.90
C GLY A 31 -12.93 10.68 4.88
N VAL A 32 -11.76 10.02 4.93
CA VAL A 32 -10.61 10.47 5.73
C VAL A 32 -10.06 11.76 5.12
N GLU A 33 -9.89 12.79 5.96
CA GLU A 33 -9.34 14.08 5.54
C GLU A 33 -7.81 14.03 5.46
N TRP A 34 -7.28 14.33 4.28
CA TRP A 34 -5.85 14.45 4.02
C TRP A 34 -5.43 15.89 3.86
N VAL A 35 -4.22 16.22 4.26
CA VAL A 35 -3.60 17.54 4.09
C VAL A 35 -2.27 17.41 3.38
N TYR A 36 -2.02 18.29 2.42
CA TYR A 36 -0.74 18.33 1.74
C TYR A 36 0.30 19.04 2.61
N VAL A 37 1.48 18.43 2.72
CA VAL A 37 2.62 18.95 3.51
C VAL A 37 3.77 19.27 2.56
N PRO A 38 3.94 20.54 2.15
CA PRO A 38 4.91 20.93 1.12
C PRO A 38 6.35 20.56 1.46
N VAL A 39 6.73 20.58 2.74
CA VAL A 39 8.10 20.28 3.18
C VAL A 39 8.50 18.83 2.93
N VAL A 40 7.54 17.91 2.91
CA VAL A 40 7.77 16.48 2.61
C VAL A 40 7.35 16.12 1.18
N GLY A 41 6.68 17.02 0.49
CA GLY A 41 6.22 16.82 -0.88
C GLY A 41 5.11 15.76 -1.01
N GLY A 42 4.36 15.50 0.07
CA GLY A 42 3.33 14.47 0.14
C GLY A 42 2.13 14.88 0.97
N SER A 43 1.09 14.06 0.95
CA SER A 43 -0.10 14.24 1.79
C SER A 43 -0.03 13.31 3.00
N MET A 44 -0.61 13.76 4.11
CA MET A 44 -0.76 12.98 5.33
C MET A 44 -2.17 13.15 5.87
N VAL A 45 -2.63 12.19 6.65
CA VAL A 45 -3.89 12.31 7.39
C VAL A 45 -3.87 13.56 8.25
N ARG A 46 -5.00 14.27 8.31
CA ARG A 46 -5.14 15.44 9.20
C ARG A 46 -5.01 14.99 10.66
N PRO A 47 -3.97 15.42 11.39
CA PRO A 47 -3.75 14.96 12.75
C PRO A 47 -4.83 15.45 13.72
N GLY A 48 -5.11 14.65 14.77
CA GLY A 48 -5.95 15.04 15.89
C GLY A 48 -7.46 14.99 15.62
N ALA A 49 -7.86 14.32 14.55
CA ALA A 49 -9.26 14.08 14.22
C ALA A 49 -9.46 12.64 13.70
N PRO A 50 -9.06 11.60 14.46
CA PRO A 50 -9.22 10.22 14.04
C PRO A 50 -10.70 9.88 13.83
N MET A 51 -11.01 9.02 12.87
CA MET A 51 -12.34 8.46 12.69
C MET A 51 -12.67 7.43 13.76
N LEU A 52 -11.64 6.73 14.26
CA LEU A 52 -11.73 5.69 15.29
C LEU A 52 -10.81 6.03 16.46
N GLU A 53 -11.32 5.99 17.67
CA GLU A 53 -10.53 5.95 18.92
C GLU A 53 -10.22 4.50 19.32
N ASP A 54 -11.16 3.59 19.10
CA ASP A 54 -11.06 2.15 19.32
C ASP A 54 -11.38 1.41 18.01
N VAL A 55 -10.48 0.53 17.55
CA VAL A 55 -10.70 -0.19 16.29
C VAL A 55 -11.87 -1.17 16.37
N ASN A 56 -12.31 -1.58 17.56
CA ASN A 56 -13.49 -2.43 17.69
C ASN A 56 -14.77 -1.79 17.13
N ASP A 57 -14.80 -0.46 17.03
CA ASP A 57 -15.95 0.30 16.50
C ASP A 57 -15.94 0.39 14.96
N TRP A 58 -14.93 -0.14 14.26
CA TRP A 58 -14.79 0.00 12.81
C TRP A 58 -16.04 -0.44 12.02
N PRO A 59 -16.77 -1.51 12.38
CA PRO A 59 -17.91 -1.95 11.57
C PRO A 59 -19.07 -0.93 11.53
N GLU A 60 -19.16 -0.07 12.56
CA GLU A 60 -20.21 0.93 12.69
C GLU A 60 -19.78 2.30 12.11
N VAL A 61 -18.47 2.57 12.09
CA VAL A 61 -17.91 3.88 11.74
C VAL A 61 -17.34 3.91 10.31
N ILE A 62 -16.65 2.85 9.89
CA ILE A 62 -15.97 2.83 8.60
C ILE A 62 -16.92 2.34 7.50
N HIS A 63 -17.21 3.24 6.57
CA HIS A 63 -18.03 2.92 5.40
C HIS A 63 -17.12 2.61 4.21
N PHE A 64 -17.10 1.35 3.83
CA PHE A 64 -16.35 0.91 2.64
C PHE A 64 -16.99 1.47 1.36
N PRO A 65 -16.19 1.91 0.39
CA PRO A 65 -16.70 2.35 -0.89
C PRO A 65 -17.37 1.19 -1.64
N ASP A 66 -18.41 1.49 -2.38
CA ASP A 66 -19.01 0.54 -3.32
C ASP A 66 -18.14 0.45 -4.58
N VAL A 67 -17.25 -0.54 -4.60
CA VAL A 67 -16.28 -0.76 -5.69
C VAL A 67 -16.99 -1.02 -7.02
N GLU A 68 -18.14 -1.71 -7.00
CA GLU A 68 -18.92 -2.01 -8.20
C GLU A 68 -19.57 -0.74 -8.82
N ALA A 69 -19.85 0.28 -8.00
CA ALA A 69 -20.44 1.53 -8.45
C ALA A 69 -19.41 2.57 -8.94
N MET A 70 -18.11 2.28 -8.87
CA MET A 70 -17.07 3.20 -9.37
C MET A 70 -17.10 3.29 -10.90
N ASP A 71 -16.69 4.46 -11.45
CA ASP A 71 -16.64 4.68 -12.91
C ASP A 71 -15.41 4.03 -13.54
N TRP A 72 -15.43 2.70 -13.65
CA TRP A 72 -14.36 1.90 -14.24
C TRP A 72 -14.16 2.19 -15.73
N ASP A 73 -15.21 2.58 -16.45
CA ASP A 73 -15.13 3.00 -17.85
C ASP A 73 -14.31 4.29 -18.00
N ALA A 74 -14.51 5.26 -17.11
CA ALA A 74 -13.71 6.48 -17.10
C ALA A 74 -12.27 6.18 -16.73
N CYS A 75 -12.02 5.31 -15.74
CA CYS A 75 -10.70 4.86 -15.38
C CYS A 75 -9.96 4.19 -16.55
N ALA A 76 -10.62 3.26 -17.23
CA ALA A 76 -10.06 2.58 -18.40
C ALA A 76 -9.73 3.57 -19.54
N LYS A 77 -10.60 4.54 -19.81
CA LYS A 77 -10.34 5.57 -20.83
C LYS A 77 -9.15 6.46 -20.48
N LEU A 78 -9.03 6.89 -19.21
CA LEU A 78 -7.94 7.72 -18.73
C LEU A 78 -6.59 7.03 -18.91
N ASN A 79 -6.54 5.74 -18.61
CA ASN A 79 -5.33 4.92 -18.64
C ASN A 79 -5.10 4.21 -19.99
N ALA A 80 -6.00 4.31 -20.96
CA ALA A 80 -5.90 3.62 -22.25
C ALA A 80 -4.56 3.80 -22.99
N PRO A 81 -3.87 4.96 -22.95
CA PRO A 81 -2.56 5.11 -23.57
C PRO A 81 -1.50 4.15 -23.01
N LEU A 82 -1.64 3.71 -21.75
CA LEU A 82 -0.71 2.81 -21.09
C LEU A 82 -0.85 1.36 -21.57
N ASN A 83 -2.01 0.96 -22.10
CA ASN A 83 -2.21 -0.37 -22.70
C ASN A 83 -1.36 -0.57 -23.98
N GLN A 84 -0.77 0.51 -24.53
CA GLN A 84 0.07 0.48 -25.74
C GLN A 84 1.55 0.67 -25.39
N THR A 85 1.92 0.72 -24.12
CA THR A 85 3.32 0.86 -23.72
C THR A 85 4.07 -0.46 -23.91
N GLU A 86 5.37 -0.38 -24.27
CA GLU A 86 6.31 -1.50 -24.19
C GLU A 86 6.96 -1.65 -22.80
N ARG A 87 6.56 -0.79 -21.85
CA ARG A 87 7.04 -0.83 -20.47
C ARG A 87 6.22 -1.82 -19.67
N ALA A 88 6.84 -2.39 -18.63
CA ALA A 88 6.10 -3.05 -17.58
C ALA A 88 5.14 -2.05 -16.91
N TYR A 89 3.90 -2.46 -16.69
CA TYR A 89 2.81 -1.57 -16.30
C TYR A 89 2.16 -2.06 -15.02
N HIS A 90 2.14 -1.23 -13.98
CA HIS A 90 1.48 -1.55 -12.72
C HIS A 90 0.45 -0.50 -12.29
N ILE A 91 -0.52 -0.93 -11.50
CA ILE A 91 -1.35 -0.05 -10.68
C ILE A 91 -0.70 0.12 -9.31
N THR A 92 -1.02 1.24 -8.63
CA THR A 92 -0.49 1.52 -7.30
C THR A 92 -1.63 1.79 -6.33
N PHE A 93 -1.65 1.06 -5.22
CA PHE A 93 -2.44 1.42 -4.05
C PHE A 93 -1.58 2.23 -3.09
N GLN A 94 -2.01 3.45 -2.76
CA GLN A 94 -1.21 4.42 -1.99
C GLN A 94 -1.27 4.19 -0.48
N ASN A 95 -2.32 3.52 0.02
CA ASN A 95 -2.46 3.19 1.43
C ASN A 95 -2.72 1.70 1.55
N GLY A 96 -1.76 1.00 2.15
CA GLY A 96 -1.87 -0.41 2.43
C GLY A 96 -2.66 -0.71 3.71
N LEU A 97 -2.25 -1.74 4.43
CA LEU A 97 -2.98 -2.20 5.61
C LEU A 97 -2.71 -1.32 6.82
N PHE A 98 -1.44 -1.14 7.18
CA PHE A 98 -1.06 -0.37 8.36
C PHE A 98 -1.26 1.14 8.15
N GLU A 99 -0.92 1.66 6.99
CA GLU A 99 -1.21 3.08 6.67
C GLU A 99 -2.71 3.35 6.64
N ARG A 100 -3.53 2.39 6.21
CA ARG A 100 -4.98 2.52 6.28
C ARG A 100 -5.47 2.52 7.73
N LEU A 101 -4.91 1.70 8.59
CA LEU A 101 -5.19 1.74 10.03
C LEU A 101 -4.79 3.11 10.63
N ILE A 102 -3.59 3.62 10.28
CA ILE A 102 -3.16 4.98 10.67
C ILE A 102 -4.17 6.02 10.18
N SER A 103 -4.67 5.89 8.95
CA SER A 103 -5.61 6.86 8.40
C SER A 103 -6.93 6.93 9.17
N PHE A 104 -7.34 5.84 9.80
CA PHE A 104 -8.56 5.78 10.60
C PHE A 104 -8.35 6.21 12.06
N MET A 105 -7.17 5.96 12.63
CA MET A 105 -6.92 6.04 14.08
C MET A 105 -5.90 7.09 14.52
N ASP A 106 -5.23 7.77 13.60
CA ASP A 106 -3.94 8.44 13.82
C ASP A 106 -2.80 7.44 14.12
N PHE A 107 -1.54 7.89 13.98
CA PHE A 107 -0.37 7.01 14.11
C PHE A 107 -0.23 6.39 15.51
N GLU A 108 -0.40 7.20 16.56
CA GLU A 108 -0.19 6.74 17.94
C GLU A 108 -1.19 5.64 18.32
N ASN A 109 -2.47 5.87 18.03
CA ASN A 109 -3.52 4.89 18.30
C ASN A 109 -3.33 3.61 17.46
N ALA A 110 -3.03 3.72 16.18
CA ALA A 110 -2.77 2.57 15.31
C ALA A 110 -1.58 1.73 15.78
N ALA A 111 -0.49 2.41 16.21
CA ALA A 111 0.71 1.73 16.70
C ALA A 111 0.48 1.01 18.03
N LEU A 112 -0.41 1.50 18.87
CA LEU A 112 -0.83 0.84 20.12
C LEU A 112 -1.81 -0.29 19.82
N ALA A 113 -2.82 -0.04 19.00
CA ALA A 113 -3.86 -1.02 18.68
C ALA A 113 -3.29 -2.31 18.08
N ILE A 114 -2.29 -2.20 17.18
CA ILE A 114 -1.73 -3.38 16.49
C ILE A 114 -1.01 -4.37 17.44
N ILE A 115 -0.69 -3.95 18.65
CA ILE A 115 -0.08 -4.79 19.70
C ILE A 115 -0.99 -5.05 20.89
N ASP A 116 -2.19 -4.48 20.90
CA ASP A 116 -3.18 -4.63 21.97
C ASP A 116 -4.04 -5.86 21.71
N ASP A 117 -3.95 -6.85 22.60
CA ASP A 117 -4.67 -8.12 22.48
C ASP A 117 -6.20 -7.92 22.46
N ASP A 118 -6.73 -6.86 23.07
CA ASP A 118 -8.17 -6.55 23.07
C ASP A 118 -8.65 -5.96 21.73
N GLN A 119 -7.73 -5.52 20.86
CA GLN A 119 -8.04 -4.89 19.57
C GLN A 119 -7.61 -5.73 18.34
N LYS A 120 -6.77 -6.73 18.51
CA LYS A 120 -6.22 -7.53 17.40
C LYS A 120 -7.29 -8.21 16.55
N ASP A 121 -8.32 -8.80 17.17
CA ASP A 121 -9.38 -9.50 16.43
C ASP A 121 -10.14 -8.52 15.50
N ALA A 122 -10.38 -7.30 15.97
CA ALA A 122 -11.03 -6.26 15.17
C ALA A 122 -10.13 -5.80 14.01
N ILE A 123 -8.81 -5.66 14.24
CA ILE A 123 -7.84 -5.36 13.18
C ILE A 123 -7.79 -6.50 12.15
N HIS A 124 -7.79 -7.76 12.59
CA HIS A 124 -7.85 -8.91 11.70
C HIS A 124 -9.10 -8.88 10.80
N ALA A 125 -10.26 -8.56 11.38
CA ALA A 125 -11.50 -8.44 10.61
C ALA A 125 -11.45 -7.26 9.63
N LEU A 126 -10.95 -6.10 10.06
CA LEU A 126 -10.78 -4.91 9.22
C LEU A 126 -9.82 -5.18 8.05
N PHE A 127 -8.65 -5.77 8.30
CA PHE A 127 -7.67 -6.08 7.26
C PHE A 127 -8.19 -7.12 6.27
N SER A 128 -8.96 -8.11 6.75
CA SER A 128 -9.64 -9.05 5.85
C SER A 128 -10.62 -8.32 4.92
N LYS A 129 -11.38 -7.36 5.45
CA LYS A 129 -12.34 -6.57 4.66
C LYS A 129 -11.64 -5.63 3.68
N LEU A 130 -10.49 -5.04 4.05
CA LEU A 130 -9.66 -4.26 3.14
C LEU A 130 -9.13 -5.14 1.99
N CYS A 131 -8.70 -6.37 2.28
CA CYS A 131 -8.30 -7.30 1.22
C CYS A 131 -9.44 -7.61 0.25
N ASP A 132 -10.68 -7.83 0.72
CA ASP A 132 -11.86 -8.00 -0.15
C ASP A 132 -11.98 -6.83 -1.14
N MET A 133 -11.84 -5.60 -0.63
CA MET A 133 -11.92 -4.39 -1.43
C MET A 133 -10.77 -4.30 -2.46
N TYR A 134 -9.53 -4.53 -2.05
CA TYR A 134 -8.38 -4.46 -2.96
C TYR A 134 -8.45 -5.54 -4.05
N GLU A 135 -8.86 -6.76 -3.71
CA GLU A 135 -9.05 -7.84 -4.69
C GLU A 135 -10.14 -7.49 -5.73
N ALA A 136 -11.24 -6.88 -5.29
CA ALA A 136 -12.29 -6.39 -6.19
C ALA A 136 -11.75 -5.28 -7.10
N MET A 137 -11.05 -4.26 -6.55
CA MET A 137 -10.46 -3.18 -7.33
C MET A 137 -9.42 -3.70 -8.35
N ILE A 138 -8.54 -4.63 -7.97
CA ILE A 138 -7.57 -5.25 -8.89
C ILE A 138 -8.31 -5.95 -10.04
N SER A 139 -9.39 -6.67 -9.74
CA SER A 139 -10.20 -7.36 -10.75
C SER A 139 -10.77 -6.39 -11.78
N HIS A 140 -11.35 -5.28 -11.33
CA HIS A 140 -11.89 -4.24 -12.22
C HIS A 140 -10.80 -3.53 -13.04
N TYR A 141 -9.64 -3.23 -12.45
CA TYR A 141 -8.51 -2.70 -13.23
C TYR A 141 -8.14 -3.64 -14.38
N MET A 142 -8.11 -4.95 -14.15
CA MET A 142 -7.77 -5.94 -15.17
C MET A 142 -8.82 -6.09 -16.28
N GLU A 143 -10.06 -5.70 -16.06
CA GLU A 143 -11.10 -5.68 -17.10
C GLU A 143 -10.83 -4.62 -18.17
N GLY A 144 -10.29 -3.46 -17.76
CA GLY A 144 -10.04 -2.32 -18.63
C GLY A 144 -8.58 -2.10 -19.02
N LEU A 145 -7.63 -2.69 -18.30
CA LEU A 145 -6.20 -2.43 -18.42
C LEU A 145 -5.41 -3.73 -18.52
N THR A 146 -4.35 -3.68 -19.34
CA THR A 146 -3.36 -4.79 -19.42
C THR A 146 -2.23 -4.48 -18.46
N ILE A 147 -2.38 -4.83 -17.20
CA ILE A 147 -1.38 -4.60 -16.15
C ILE A 147 -0.50 -5.83 -15.97
N ASP A 148 0.76 -5.60 -15.58
CA ASP A 148 1.75 -6.65 -15.29
C ASP A 148 1.90 -6.87 -13.79
N GLY A 149 1.50 -5.90 -12.96
CA GLY A 149 1.67 -6.00 -11.52
C GLY A 149 0.89 -4.96 -10.71
N VAL A 150 1.02 -5.10 -9.41
CA VAL A 150 0.44 -4.22 -8.40
C VAL A 150 1.55 -3.73 -7.48
N MET A 151 1.67 -2.43 -7.32
CA MET A 151 2.49 -1.82 -6.26
C MET A 151 1.60 -1.44 -5.10
N PHE A 152 1.91 -2.00 -3.93
CA PHE A 152 1.19 -1.79 -2.69
C PHE A 152 2.05 -0.95 -1.74
N HIS A 153 1.61 0.27 -1.48
CA HIS A 153 2.32 1.21 -0.63
C HIS A 153 1.80 1.09 0.80
N ASP A 154 2.68 0.71 1.71
CA ASP A 154 2.34 0.55 3.12
C ASP A 154 3.58 0.82 3.99
N ASP A 155 3.65 1.97 4.61
CA ASP A 155 4.83 2.41 5.33
C ASP A 155 4.91 1.76 6.73
N TRP A 156 5.99 1.01 6.95
CA TRP A 156 6.21 0.20 8.15
C TRP A 156 7.29 0.72 9.08
N GLY A 157 7.91 1.84 8.73
CA GLY A 157 9.04 2.30 9.52
C GLY A 157 9.36 3.77 9.43
N SER A 158 10.11 4.20 10.44
CA SER A 158 10.79 5.49 10.49
C SER A 158 12.18 5.40 9.83
N GLN A 159 12.87 6.52 9.72
CA GLN A 159 14.26 6.58 9.25
C GLN A 159 15.23 5.74 10.12
N ARG A 160 14.84 5.31 11.31
CA ARG A 160 15.72 4.63 12.29
C ARG A 160 15.35 3.19 12.51
N ALA A 161 14.08 2.83 12.48
CA ALA A 161 13.59 1.49 12.81
C ALA A 161 12.17 1.28 12.29
N PRO A 162 11.74 0.01 12.12
CA PRO A 162 10.35 -0.33 11.90
C PRO A 162 9.44 0.12 13.04
N PHE A 163 8.16 0.33 12.77
CA PHE A 163 7.14 0.69 13.76
C PHE A 163 6.72 -0.50 14.62
N PHE A 164 6.89 -1.70 14.14
CA PHE A 164 6.53 -2.94 14.84
C PHE A 164 7.61 -4.01 14.67
N SER A 165 7.57 -5.02 15.54
CA SER A 165 8.52 -6.13 15.55
C SER A 165 8.23 -7.10 14.37
N PRO A 166 9.22 -7.94 13.97
CA PRO A 166 8.96 -9.03 13.03
C PRO A 166 7.89 -10.03 13.52
N ALA A 167 7.73 -10.20 14.83
CA ALA A 167 6.68 -11.04 15.39
C ALA A 167 5.30 -10.44 15.15
N THR A 168 5.13 -9.17 15.47
CA THR A 168 3.90 -8.41 15.21
C THR A 168 3.59 -8.37 13.71
N CYS A 169 4.61 -8.15 12.87
CA CYS A 169 4.44 -8.16 11.41
C CYS A 169 3.88 -9.50 10.92
N ARG A 170 4.45 -10.62 11.40
CA ARG A 170 3.95 -11.97 11.04
C ARG A 170 2.54 -12.24 11.50
N GLU A 171 2.19 -11.78 12.69
CA GLU A 171 0.87 -11.96 13.25
C GLU A 171 -0.17 -11.10 12.52
N MET A 172 0.10 -9.81 12.38
CA MET A 172 -0.91 -8.81 12.03
C MET A 172 -0.93 -8.42 10.55
N ILE A 173 0.21 -8.49 9.83
CA ILE A 173 0.33 -7.99 8.46
C ILE A 173 0.50 -9.13 7.45
N VAL A 174 1.44 -10.04 7.69
CA VAL A 174 1.82 -11.10 6.74
C VAL A 174 0.63 -11.91 6.23
N PRO A 175 -0.37 -12.32 7.03
CA PRO A 175 -1.51 -13.11 6.52
C PRO A 175 -2.29 -12.39 5.42
N TYR A 176 -2.47 -11.10 5.54
CA TYR A 176 -3.24 -10.27 4.61
C TYR A 176 -2.42 -9.86 3.39
N LEU A 177 -1.17 -9.47 3.61
CA LEU A 177 -0.24 -9.17 2.52
C LEU A 177 -0.05 -10.41 1.64
N LYS A 178 0.08 -11.59 2.27
CA LYS A 178 0.16 -12.86 1.55
C LYS A 178 -1.10 -13.14 0.75
N ARG A 179 -2.28 -12.90 1.31
CA ARG A 179 -3.55 -13.05 0.60
C ARG A 179 -3.56 -12.21 -0.69
N LEU A 180 -3.15 -10.94 -0.60
CA LEU A 180 -3.08 -10.03 -1.76
C LEU A 180 -2.01 -10.47 -2.77
N ALA A 181 -0.82 -10.88 -2.32
CA ALA A 181 0.22 -11.39 -3.19
C ALA A 181 -0.24 -12.68 -3.92
N ASP A 182 -0.80 -13.65 -3.19
CA ASP A 182 -1.34 -14.90 -3.77
C ASP A 182 -2.46 -14.59 -4.79
N PHE A 183 -3.32 -13.60 -4.50
CA PHE A 183 -4.35 -13.17 -5.44
C PHE A 183 -3.72 -12.60 -6.72
N CYS A 184 -2.76 -11.69 -6.62
CA CYS A 184 -2.03 -11.14 -7.77
C CYS A 184 -1.34 -12.26 -8.58
N HIS A 185 -0.63 -13.16 -7.93
CA HIS A 185 0.02 -14.31 -8.58
C HIS A 185 -0.98 -15.21 -9.30
N SER A 186 -2.17 -15.44 -8.74
CA SER A 186 -3.23 -16.22 -9.38
C SER A 186 -3.73 -15.60 -10.69
N LYS A 187 -3.53 -14.28 -10.85
CA LYS A 187 -3.86 -13.51 -12.05
C LYS A 187 -2.67 -13.33 -13.00
N GLY A 188 -1.48 -13.83 -12.63
CA GLY A 188 -0.25 -13.65 -13.40
C GLY A 188 0.42 -12.29 -13.21
N LEU A 189 0.05 -11.55 -12.16
CA LEU A 189 0.62 -10.26 -11.80
C LEU A 189 1.74 -10.43 -10.78
N TRP A 190 2.81 -9.61 -10.86
CA TRP A 190 3.72 -9.49 -9.73
C TRP A 190 3.12 -8.63 -8.62
N PHE A 191 3.60 -8.83 -7.40
CA PHE A 191 3.25 -8.04 -6.23
C PHE A 191 4.47 -7.29 -5.70
N GLU A 192 4.43 -5.97 -5.79
CA GLU A 192 5.48 -5.07 -5.33
C GLU A 192 5.05 -4.37 -4.04
N GLN A 193 5.94 -4.36 -3.06
CA GLN A 193 5.78 -3.60 -1.83
C GLN A 193 6.64 -2.35 -1.88
N HIS A 194 6.04 -1.18 -1.69
CA HIS A 194 6.75 0.00 -1.23
C HIS A 194 6.52 0.19 0.27
N SER A 195 7.58 0.47 0.99
CA SER A 195 7.52 0.81 2.40
C SER A 195 8.65 1.76 2.74
N CYS A 196 8.31 2.95 3.19
CA CYS A 196 9.27 3.89 3.75
C CYS A 196 9.87 3.34 5.04
N GLY A 197 11.05 3.87 5.39
CA GLY A 197 11.73 3.59 6.63
C GLY A 197 12.82 2.52 6.55
N LYS A 198 13.47 2.34 7.69
CA LYS A 198 14.54 1.34 7.85
C LYS A 198 13.95 0.00 8.22
N ASN A 199 13.57 -0.79 7.20
CA ASN A 199 12.80 -2.01 7.32
C ASN A 199 13.60 -3.31 7.04
N GLU A 200 14.93 -3.27 7.03
CA GLU A 200 15.80 -4.41 6.74
C GLU A 200 15.42 -5.68 7.53
N MET A 201 15.03 -5.51 8.80
CA MET A 201 14.66 -6.64 9.65
C MET A 201 13.28 -7.24 9.32
N LEU A 202 12.46 -6.54 8.52
CA LEU A 202 11.15 -7.03 8.08
C LEU A 202 11.19 -7.71 6.70
N VAL A 203 12.33 -7.71 6.01
CA VAL A 203 12.47 -8.40 4.70
C VAL A 203 12.07 -9.88 4.77
N PRO A 204 12.40 -10.65 5.81
CA PRO A 204 11.88 -12.02 5.94
C PRO A 204 10.35 -12.09 5.95
N CYS A 205 9.66 -11.11 6.54
CA CYS A 205 8.20 -11.05 6.55
C CYS A 205 7.64 -10.76 5.15
N MET A 206 8.29 -9.88 4.38
CA MET A 206 7.92 -9.61 2.98
C MET A 206 8.06 -10.88 2.13
N ILE A 207 9.16 -11.63 2.30
CA ILE A 207 9.39 -12.91 1.61
C ILE A 207 8.33 -13.95 2.00
N GLU A 208 8.01 -14.07 3.30
CA GLU A 208 6.96 -14.97 3.80
C GLU A 208 5.59 -14.62 3.25
N ALA A 209 5.33 -13.34 3.00
CA ALA A 209 4.11 -12.85 2.37
C ALA A 209 4.07 -13.05 0.84
N GLY A 210 5.17 -13.43 0.21
CA GLY A 210 5.23 -13.62 -1.24
C GLY A 210 5.42 -12.35 -2.03
N VAL A 211 6.01 -11.30 -1.43
CA VAL A 211 6.38 -10.07 -2.14
C VAL A 211 7.48 -10.36 -3.15
N ASP A 212 7.26 -10.01 -4.41
CA ASP A 212 8.24 -10.21 -5.49
C ASP A 212 9.30 -9.10 -5.51
N ILE A 213 8.89 -7.86 -5.23
CA ILE A 213 9.74 -6.68 -5.32
C ILE A 213 9.51 -5.80 -4.09
N TRP A 214 10.58 -5.41 -3.40
CA TRP A 214 10.53 -4.33 -2.44
C TRP A 214 11.31 -3.11 -2.94
N MET A 215 10.72 -1.92 -2.77
CA MET A 215 11.37 -0.64 -3.05
C MET A 215 11.84 0.01 -1.75
N PRO A 216 13.08 -0.26 -1.29
CA PRO A 216 13.63 0.33 -0.09
C PRO A 216 14.04 1.78 -0.32
N GLN A 217 13.96 2.59 0.75
CA GLN A 217 14.59 3.91 0.81
C GLN A 217 16.09 3.80 1.13
N ASP A 218 16.83 4.88 0.88
CA ASP A 218 18.31 4.97 0.93
C ASP A 218 18.93 4.66 2.29
N MET A 219 18.15 4.71 3.40
CA MET A 219 18.66 4.34 4.72
C MET A 219 18.85 2.83 4.91
N ASN A 220 18.40 2.02 3.97
CA ASN A 220 18.58 0.56 3.99
C ASN A 220 19.82 0.15 3.20
N ASP A 221 20.58 -0.81 3.73
CA ASP A 221 21.75 -1.37 3.05
C ASP A 221 21.31 -2.37 1.98
N VAL A 222 21.02 -1.86 0.78
CA VAL A 222 20.50 -2.64 -0.34
C VAL A 222 21.51 -3.68 -0.84
N ASP A 223 22.81 -3.41 -0.76
CA ASP A 223 23.83 -4.36 -1.20
C ASP A 223 23.90 -5.57 -0.25
N MET A 224 23.87 -5.33 1.05
CA MET A 224 23.75 -6.40 2.06
C MET A 224 22.45 -7.20 1.87
N LEU A 225 21.34 -6.52 1.65
CA LEU A 225 20.04 -7.18 1.46
C LEU A 225 20.02 -8.04 0.18
N ARG A 226 20.63 -7.57 -0.90
CA ARG A 226 20.77 -8.34 -2.15
C ARG A 226 21.65 -9.55 -1.98
N GLU A 227 22.75 -9.44 -1.24
CA GLU A 227 23.62 -10.59 -0.94
C GLU A 227 22.85 -11.65 -0.15
N LYS A 228 22.02 -11.22 0.82
CA LYS A 228 21.35 -12.13 1.76
C LYS A 228 20.03 -12.71 1.22
N TYR A 229 19.29 -11.97 0.42
CA TYR A 229 17.91 -12.30 0.04
C TYR A 229 17.62 -12.17 -1.45
N GLY A 230 18.59 -11.79 -2.27
CA GLY A 230 18.37 -11.50 -3.69
C GLY A 230 18.00 -12.71 -4.55
N ASP A 231 18.04 -13.92 -3.98
CA ASP A 231 17.52 -15.16 -4.56
C ASP A 231 16.00 -15.36 -4.30
N LYS A 232 15.40 -14.55 -3.41
CA LYS A 232 14.02 -14.70 -2.93
C LYS A 232 13.13 -13.50 -3.19
N ILE A 233 13.72 -12.30 -3.24
CA ILE A 233 13.02 -11.05 -3.46
C ILE A 233 13.89 -10.10 -4.28
N MET A 234 13.30 -9.37 -5.21
CA MET A 234 13.98 -8.29 -5.93
C MET A 234 13.95 -6.99 -5.13
N PHE A 235 15.03 -6.20 -5.27
CA PHE A 235 15.09 -4.86 -4.69
C PHE A 235 15.02 -3.82 -5.79
N GLY A 236 13.97 -3.01 -5.78
CA GLY A 236 13.83 -1.83 -6.62
C GLY A 236 14.79 -0.74 -6.12
N VAL A 237 15.53 -0.12 -7.02
CA VAL A 237 16.44 0.98 -6.67
C VAL A 237 16.22 2.14 -7.63
N TYR A 238 16.24 3.35 -7.10
CA TYR A 238 16.27 4.53 -7.95
C TYR A 238 17.64 4.62 -8.63
N PRO A 239 17.68 4.95 -9.93
CA PRO A 239 18.96 5.25 -10.56
C PRO A 239 19.60 6.46 -9.85
N PRO A 240 20.94 6.49 -9.74
CA PRO A 240 21.61 7.66 -9.19
C PRO A 240 21.18 8.91 -9.97
N ALA A 241 20.94 10.01 -9.24
CA ALA A 241 20.69 11.29 -9.88
C ALA A 241 21.91 11.66 -10.74
N ASN A 242 21.68 11.88 -12.05
CA ASN A 242 22.71 12.38 -12.96
C ASN A 242 23.00 13.85 -12.68
#